data_9f7857dfb357f965b6ead2209c1ca473
#
_entry.id   9f7857dfb357f965b6ead2209c1ca473
#
_cell.length_a   1.000
_cell.length_b   1.000
_cell.length_c   1.000
_cell.angle_alpha   90.00
_cell.angle_beta   90.00
_cell.angle_gamma   90.00
#
_symmetry.space_group_name_H-M   'P 1'
#
loop_
_entity.id
_entity.type
_entity.pdbx_description
1 polymer ?
#
loop_
_entity_poly.entity_id
_entity_poly.type
_entity_poly.pdbx_seq_one_letter_code
_entity_poly.pdbx_strand_id
1 'polypeptide(L)'
;MKKKVLSLLLAVVMTFSLAVTANAAEETAQDLDGDIVILHTNDVHGAISGYAKVAALKDAYEARGAYVLLMDAGDFIQGDPTVSTSEGATAVELMNLAGYDVASMGNHEFDYGYQNLKDLEADADFTIVDANVLYNGQVAFEDNVVFTAPDGTKIGVFGLDTPETATKAHPAKIQGVTFLAGDKMFDCAQDQVDALEAEGCEYIICLGHLGIDAESTGNRSIDLLGKVTGIDVFIDGHSHSTEEEIAEKTNADRKVGETILTSTGTKLENIGVVTIKDSAITTECVPTEGIEIPADSEIAARAAAIIAEIEADYGTVFAKTEVTLNGEKDPGNRTQETNLGDLITDALVWGAEQQGETVDAAITNGGGIRATIEAGDITKKDVNTVLPFGNTLSIIKITGEELLEVLEASTFCTPEAIGGFPQVSGIEFTVDTTKAYDQGDEYPGTTYFTPKTINRVTIKTVGGKDFDPAATYTIATNDFMASGGDTYYRFVNATANYDLGIAMDEVVMQYITEVLGGTVTADKYGEAAGRITVVS
;
A
#
# COMPACT_ATOMS: atom_id res chain seq x y z
N MET A 1 -39.00 -33.92 20.08
CA MET A 1 -39.21 -33.47 18.71
C MET A 1 -38.74 -31.99 18.57
N LYS A 2 -37.47 -31.70 18.83
CA LYS A 2 -36.86 -30.34 18.67
C LYS A 2 -35.36 -30.44 18.31
N LYS A 3 -34.98 -31.33 17.39
CA LYS A 3 -33.56 -31.50 16.92
C LYS A 3 -33.47 -31.82 15.43
N LYS A 4 -34.42 -31.44 14.59
CA LYS A 4 -34.40 -31.71 13.13
C LYS A 4 -34.72 -30.49 12.24
N VAL A 5 -34.66 -29.28 12.74
CA VAL A 5 -34.94 -28.03 11.96
C VAL A 5 -33.70 -27.16 11.78
N LEU A 6 -32.57 -27.49 12.43
CA LEU A 6 -31.34 -26.68 12.35
C LEU A 6 -30.30 -27.20 11.30
N SER A 7 -30.65 -28.22 10.53
CA SER A 7 -29.75 -28.81 9.51
C SER A 7 -30.18 -28.50 8.07
N LEU A 8 -31.15 -27.63 7.86
CA LEU A 8 -31.66 -27.32 6.52
C LEU A 8 -31.43 -25.85 6.10
N LEU A 9 -30.87 -25.02 6.97
CA LEU A 9 -30.51 -23.64 6.65
C LEU A 9 -29.00 -23.43 6.39
N LEU A 10 -28.17 -24.45 6.61
CA LEU A 10 -26.71 -24.40 6.29
C LEU A 10 -26.37 -25.05 4.94
N ALA A 11 -27.35 -25.54 4.19
CA ALA A 11 -27.12 -26.24 2.92
C ALA A 11 -27.55 -25.41 1.69
N VAL A 12 -27.95 -24.16 1.85
CA VAL A 12 -28.34 -23.28 0.73
C VAL A 12 -27.31 -22.19 0.43
N VAL A 13 -26.31 -21.98 1.30
CA VAL A 13 -25.23 -20.98 1.08
C VAL A 13 -23.97 -21.59 0.46
N MET A 14 -23.88 -22.93 0.33
CA MET A 14 -22.71 -23.61 -0.27
C MET A 14 -22.92 -24.17 -1.69
N THR A 15 -23.90 -23.70 -2.44
CA THR A 15 -24.13 -24.20 -3.82
C THR A 15 -24.11 -23.13 -4.89
N PHE A 16 -23.66 -21.92 -4.60
CA PHE A 16 -23.49 -20.87 -5.63
C PHE A 16 -22.03 -20.64 -6.09
N SER A 17 -21.04 -21.26 -5.46
CA SER A 17 -19.62 -21.07 -5.78
C SER A 17 -18.96 -22.20 -6.58
N LEU A 18 -19.71 -23.11 -7.21
CA LEU A 18 -19.14 -24.25 -7.96
C LEU A 18 -19.81 -24.52 -9.32
N ALA A 19 -20.44 -23.52 -9.92
CA ALA A 19 -21.11 -23.67 -11.22
C ALA A 19 -20.66 -22.68 -12.30
N VAL A 20 -19.55 -21.97 -12.11
CA VAL A 20 -19.03 -21.04 -13.14
C VAL A 20 -18.05 -21.71 -14.11
N THR A 21 -17.56 -22.93 -13.83
CA THR A 21 -16.49 -23.55 -14.64
C THR A 21 -16.94 -24.60 -15.66
N ALA A 22 -18.25 -24.83 -15.88
CA ALA A 22 -18.68 -25.86 -16.84
C ALA A 22 -19.87 -25.50 -17.74
N ASN A 23 -20.43 -24.29 -17.67
CA ASN A 23 -21.57 -23.88 -18.50
C ASN A 23 -21.35 -22.56 -19.27
N ALA A 24 -20.12 -22.13 -19.46
CA ALA A 24 -19.81 -20.93 -20.27
C ALA A 24 -20.08 -21.09 -21.78
N ALA A 25 -20.71 -22.17 -22.22
CA ALA A 25 -20.93 -22.45 -23.64
C ALA A 25 -22.38 -22.34 -24.12
N GLU A 26 -23.38 -22.07 -23.27
CA GLU A 26 -24.79 -21.95 -23.74
C GLU A 26 -25.74 -21.11 -22.83
N GLU A 27 -25.25 -20.31 -21.91
CA GLU A 27 -26.05 -19.17 -21.43
C GLU A 27 -25.89 -18.06 -22.46
N THR A 28 -26.96 -17.67 -23.13
CA THR A 28 -27.01 -16.46 -24.00
C THR A 28 -26.45 -15.32 -23.15
N ALA A 29 -25.21 -14.88 -23.47
CA ALA A 29 -24.55 -13.80 -22.77
C ALA A 29 -25.56 -12.64 -22.69
N GLN A 30 -25.85 -12.17 -21.48
CA GLN A 30 -26.78 -11.07 -21.27
C GLN A 30 -26.31 -9.91 -22.13
N ASP A 31 -27.18 -9.38 -22.98
CA ASP A 31 -26.94 -8.18 -23.77
C ASP A 31 -26.80 -7.01 -22.78
N LEU A 32 -25.68 -6.28 -22.86
CA LEU A 32 -25.37 -5.12 -22.04
C LEU A 32 -25.47 -3.83 -22.84
N ASP A 33 -26.14 -3.87 -24.01
CA ASP A 33 -26.33 -2.68 -24.84
C ASP A 33 -27.04 -1.56 -24.03
N GLY A 34 -26.37 -0.44 -23.89
CA GLY A 34 -26.79 0.71 -23.08
C GLY A 34 -26.40 0.66 -21.59
N ASP A 35 -25.80 -0.43 -21.11
CA ASP A 35 -25.26 -0.47 -19.76
C ASP A 35 -23.87 0.20 -19.74
N ILE A 36 -23.55 0.92 -18.64
CA ILE A 36 -22.23 1.49 -18.39
C ILE A 36 -21.53 0.57 -17.39
N VAL A 37 -20.31 0.14 -17.71
CA VAL A 37 -19.50 -0.70 -16.86
C VAL A 37 -18.18 0.02 -16.55
N ILE A 38 -17.86 0.21 -15.28
CA ILE A 38 -16.59 0.73 -14.84
C ILE A 38 -15.80 -0.43 -14.24
N LEU A 39 -14.71 -0.80 -14.89
CA LEU A 39 -13.72 -1.72 -14.33
C LEU A 39 -12.71 -0.91 -13.56
N HIS A 40 -12.32 -1.40 -12.38
CA HIS A 40 -11.32 -0.69 -11.59
C HIS A 40 -10.31 -1.62 -10.93
N THR A 41 -9.12 -1.05 -10.70
CA THR A 41 -8.00 -1.65 -9.99
C THR A 41 -7.43 -0.66 -8.99
N ASN A 42 -6.64 -1.13 -8.06
CA ASN A 42 -5.88 -0.35 -7.07
C ASN A 42 -4.73 -1.20 -6.53
N ASP A 43 -3.69 -0.56 -5.99
CA ASP A 43 -2.58 -1.23 -5.29
C ASP A 43 -2.00 -2.42 -6.07
N VAL A 44 -1.69 -2.19 -7.35
CA VAL A 44 -1.19 -3.25 -8.26
C VAL A 44 0.19 -3.75 -7.85
N HIS A 45 1.04 -2.87 -7.32
CA HIS A 45 2.35 -3.20 -6.73
C HIS A 45 3.18 -4.20 -7.56
N GLY A 46 3.26 -3.98 -8.88
CA GLY A 46 4.09 -4.78 -9.78
C GLY A 46 3.54 -6.14 -10.17
N ALA A 47 2.28 -6.45 -9.90
CA ALA A 47 1.61 -7.68 -10.36
C ALA A 47 1.30 -7.65 -11.87
N ILE A 48 2.32 -7.37 -12.69
CA ILE A 48 2.19 -7.02 -14.12
C ILE A 48 1.53 -8.11 -14.99
N SER A 49 1.57 -9.37 -14.58
CA SER A 49 0.89 -10.46 -15.30
C SER A 49 -0.64 -10.34 -15.26
N GLY A 50 -1.17 -9.59 -14.30
CA GLY A 50 -2.61 -9.35 -14.14
C GLY A 50 -3.20 -8.43 -15.21
N TYR A 51 -2.45 -7.51 -15.80
CA TYR A 51 -2.97 -6.57 -16.79
C TYR A 51 -3.59 -7.25 -18.02
N ALA A 52 -3.07 -8.40 -18.43
CA ALA A 52 -3.67 -9.18 -19.52
C ALA A 52 -5.06 -9.72 -19.17
N LYS A 53 -5.33 -9.98 -17.89
CA LYS A 53 -6.65 -10.42 -17.40
C LYS A 53 -7.62 -9.25 -17.32
N VAL A 54 -7.12 -8.07 -16.92
CA VAL A 54 -7.89 -6.81 -16.93
C VAL A 54 -8.37 -6.51 -18.34
N ALA A 55 -7.49 -6.53 -19.34
CA ALA A 55 -7.84 -6.33 -20.73
C ALA A 55 -8.84 -7.38 -21.25
N ALA A 56 -8.62 -8.66 -20.91
CA ALA A 56 -9.54 -9.73 -21.33
C ALA A 56 -10.94 -9.55 -20.73
N LEU A 57 -11.05 -9.08 -19.49
CA LEU A 57 -12.34 -8.77 -18.89
C LEU A 57 -13.02 -7.56 -19.55
N LYS A 58 -12.24 -6.49 -19.85
CA LYS A 58 -12.72 -5.31 -20.60
C LYS A 58 -13.31 -5.73 -21.95
N ASP A 59 -12.55 -6.48 -22.73
CA ASP A 59 -12.98 -7.00 -24.03
C ASP A 59 -14.28 -7.84 -23.92
N ALA A 60 -14.41 -8.64 -22.86
CA ALA A 60 -15.59 -9.46 -22.64
C ALA A 60 -16.86 -8.65 -22.35
N TYR A 61 -16.75 -7.52 -21.64
CA TYR A 61 -17.87 -6.61 -21.39
C TYR A 61 -18.22 -5.80 -22.66
N GLU A 62 -17.21 -5.28 -23.39
CA GLU A 62 -17.39 -4.56 -24.64
C GLU A 62 -18.04 -5.44 -25.71
N ALA A 63 -17.61 -6.70 -25.83
CA ALA A 63 -18.20 -7.66 -26.77
C ALA A 63 -19.69 -7.96 -26.50
N ARG A 64 -20.17 -7.67 -25.30
CA ARG A 64 -21.58 -7.78 -24.88
C ARG A 64 -22.37 -6.48 -25.08
N GLY A 65 -21.73 -5.41 -25.60
CA GLY A 65 -22.35 -4.14 -25.92
C GLY A 65 -22.26 -3.07 -24.80
N ALA A 66 -21.59 -3.33 -23.68
CA ALA A 66 -21.41 -2.33 -22.63
C ALA A 66 -20.51 -1.17 -23.09
N TYR A 67 -20.78 0.03 -22.61
CA TYR A 67 -19.82 1.12 -22.61
C TYR A 67 -18.89 0.92 -21.42
N VAL A 68 -17.62 0.60 -21.68
CA VAL A 68 -16.67 0.24 -20.60
C VAL A 68 -15.68 1.37 -20.39
N LEU A 69 -15.46 1.75 -19.12
CA LEU A 69 -14.36 2.58 -18.65
C LEU A 69 -13.46 1.75 -17.75
N LEU A 70 -12.14 1.89 -17.87
CA LEU A 70 -11.15 1.21 -17.06
C LEU A 70 -10.36 2.23 -16.25
N MET A 71 -10.35 2.08 -14.92
CA MET A 71 -9.81 3.06 -13.98
C MET A 71 -8.85 2.42 -12.98
N ASP A 72 -7.89 3.21 -12.45
CA ASP A 72 -7.00 2.79 -11.37
C ASP A 72 -6.98 3.82 -10.23
N ALA A 73 -6.95 3.35 -8.99
CA ALA A 73 -6.94 4.18 -7.79
C ALA A 73 -5.55 4.24 -7.10
N GLY A 74 -4.47 4.18 -7.88
CA GLY A 74 -3.10 4.44 -7.44
C GLY A 74 -2.32 3.21 -6.94
N ASP A 75 -1.03 3.43 -6.68
CA ASP A 75 -0.03 2.45 -6.27
C ASP A 75 0.25 1.37 -7.34
N PHE A 76 0.49 1.80 -8.59
CA PHE A 76 0.80 0.90 -9.70
C PHE A 76 2.29 0.86 -10.09
N ILE A 77 3.13 1.85 -9.70
CA ILE A 77 4.53 1.93 -10.17
C ILE A 77 5.56 1.30 -9.23
N GLN A 78 5.18 0.85 -8.04
CA GLN A 78 6.10 0.36 -7.01
C GLN A 78 5.71 -1.06 -6.56
N GLY A 79 6.69 -1.86 -6.11
CA GLY A 79 6.49 -3.19 -5.51
C GLY A 79 7.51 -4.21 -5.98
N ASP A 80 7.21 -4.93 -7.05
CA ASP A 80 8.11 -5.96 -7.61
C ASP A 80 9.20 -5.31 -8.48
N PRO A 81 10.42 -5.89 -8.59
CA PRO A 81 11.48 -5.44 -9.50
C PRO A 81 11.04 -5.25 -10.96
N THR A 82 9.98 -5.91 -11.39
CA THR A 82 9.40 -5.74 -12.74
C THR A 82 8.92 -4.32 -13.04
N VAL A 83 8.61 -3.53 -12.01
CA VAL A 83 8.21 -2.12 -12.15
C VAL A 83 9.20 -1.18 -11.48
N SER A 84 9.80 -1.56 -10.34
CA SER A 84 10.68 -0.66 -9.58
C SER A 84 12.01 -0.39 -10.31
N THR A 85 12.56 -1.35 -11.05
CA THR A 85 13.79 -1.16 -11.84
C THR A 85 13.63 -0.19 -13.01
N SER A 86 12.41 0.03 -13.48
CA SER A 86 12.08 1.00 -14.51
C SER A 86 11.48 2.30 -13.95
N GLU A 87 11.50 2.46 -12.61
CA GLU A 87 10.89 3.60 -11.90
C GLU A 87 9.43 3.83 -12.34
N GLY A 88 8.68 2.75 -12.63
CA GLY A 88 7.28 2.76 -13.02
C GLY A 88 6.97 2.73 -14.51
N ALA A 89 7.95 2.94 -15.41
CA ALA A 89 7.68 3.00 -16.85
C ALA A 89 7.06 1.71 -17.40
N THR A 90 7.43 0.55 -16.87
CA THR A 90 6.84 -0.75 -17.21
C THR A 90 5.35 -0.83 -16.87
N ALA A 91 4.94 -0.28 -15.73
CA ALA A 91 3.54 -0.27 -15.34
C ALA A 91 2.71 0.57 -16.31
N VAL A 92 3.16 1.80 -16.60
CA VAL A 92 2.49 2.71 -17.55
C VAL A 92 2.40 2.09 -18.95
N GLU A 93 3.48 1.45 -19.45
CA GLU A 93 3.45 0.71 -20.73
C GLU A 93 2.34 -0.34 -20.76
N LEU A 94 2.21 -1.15 -19.70
CA LEU A 94 1.21 -2.21 -19.65
C LEU A 94 -0.21 -1.69 -19.41
N MET A 95 -0.38 -0.60 -18.67
CA MET A 95 -1.65 0.10 -18.52
C MET A 95 -2.13 0.70 -19.84
N ASN A 96 -1.23 1.31 -20.64
CA ASN A 96 -1.53 1.79 -21.99
C ASN A 96 -2.02 0.64 -22.88
N LEU A 97 -1.30 -0.50 -22.86
CA LEU A 97 -1.70 -1.69 -23.62
C LEU A 97 -3.04 -2.28 -23.15
N ALA A 98 -3.33 -2.23 -21.86
CA ALA A 98 -4.60 -2.70 -21.30
C ALA A 98 -5.77 -1.74 -21.57
N GLY A 99 -5.47 -0.52 -22.02
CA GLY A 99 -6.45 0.49 -22.38
C GLY A 99 -7.12 1.11 -21.17
N TYR A 100 -6.33 1.51 -20.15
CA TYR A 100 -6.83 2.35 -19.07
C TYR A 100 -7.28 3.70 -19.64
N ASP A 101 -8.34 4.27 -19.04
CA ASP A 101 -8.93 5.54 -19.44
C ASP A 101 -8.52 6.66 -18.48
N VAL A 102 -8.41 6.35 -17.18
CA VAL A 102 -8.05 7.31 -16.13
C VAL A 102 -7.43 6.59 -14.92
N ALA A 103 -6.48 7.26 -14.26
CA ALA A 103 -5.91 6.83 -12.99
C ALA A 103 -5.77 8.00 -12.01
N SER A 104 -5.86 7.74 -10.71
CA SER A 104 -5.37 8.65 -9.67
C SER A 104 -3.98 8.24 -9.19
N MET A 105 -3.38 9.10 -8.37
CA MET A 105 -2.13 8.82 -7.71
C MET A 105 -2.36 8.13 -6.37
N GLY A 106 -1.41 7.28 -5.96
CA GLY A 106 -1.22 6.85 -4.60
C GLY A 106 0.11 7.36 -4.05
N ASN A 107 0.42 7.02 -2.80
CA ASN A 107 1.65 7.50 -2.16
C ASN A 107 2.91 6.93 -2.83
N HIS A 108 2.84 5.76 -3.43
CA HIS A 108 3.98 5.11 -4.06
C HIS A 108 4.30 5.65 -5.46
N GLU A 109 3.43 6.41 -6.09
CA GLU A 109 3.76 7.15 -7.31
C GLU A 109 4.84 8.22 -7.06
N PHE A 110 5.01 8.67 -5.82
CA PHE A 110 6.04 9.65 -5.45
C PHE A 110 7.39 9.04 -5.04
N ASP A 111 7.53 7.71 -4.98
CA ASP A 111 8.75 7.03 -4.52
C ASP A 111 9.98 7.32 -5.40
N TYR A 112 9.77 7.57 -6.71
CA TYR A 112 10.86 7.90 -7.65
C TYR A 112 10.96 9.41 -7.91
N GLY A 113 10.11 10.20 -7.26
CA GLY A 113 10.13 11.66 -7.27
C GLY A 113 9.16 12.29 -8.26
N TYR A 114 8.79 13.55 -7.94
CA TYR A 114 7.78 14.29 -8.68
C TYR A 114 8.13 14.45 -10.17
N GLN A 115 9.41 14.64 -10.54
CA GLN A 115 9.78 14.78 -11.95
C GLN A 115 9.59 13.48 -12.73
N ASN A 116 9.99 12.34 -12.13
CA ASN A 116 9.72 11.04 -12.74
C ASN A 116 8.23 10.82 -12.96
N LEU A 117 7.41 11.18 -11.97
CA LEU A 117 5.95 11.06 -12.11
C LEU A 117 5.39 11.92 -13.25
N LYS A 118 5.91 13.15 -13.45
CA LYS A 118 5.54 13.99 -14.60
C LYS A 118 6.01 13.43 -15.94
N ASP A 119 7.12 12.72 -15.97
CA ASP A 119 7.60 12.03 -17.17
C ASP A 119 6.69 10.82 -17.48
N LEU A 120 6.29 10.06 -16.45
CA LEU A 120 5.32 8.96 -16.60
C LEU A 120 3.94 9.44 -17.05
N GLU A 121 3.46 10.56 -16.51
CA GLU A 121 2.20 11.20 -16.97
C GLU A 121 2.26 11.55 -18.46
N ALA A 122 3.43 12.02 -18.94
CA ALA A 122 3.60 12.34 -20.36
C ALA A 122 3.65 11.10 -21.27
N ASP A 123 4.01 9.93 -20.72
CA ASP A 123 4.06 8.64 -21.43
C ASP A 123 2.73 7.87 -21.33
N ALA A 124 1.81 8.29 -20.44
CA ALA A 124 0.50 7.67 -20.27
C ALA A 124 -0.45 8.03 -21.43
N ASP A 125 -1.14 7.04 -21.97
CA ASP A 125 -2.26 7.21 -22.92
C ASP A 125 -3.60 7.46 -22.20
N PHE A 126 -3.61 7.44 -20.87
CA PHE A 126 -4.76 7.70 -19.99
C PHE A 126 -4.58 9.01 -19.21
N THR A 127 -5.69 9.57 -18.75
CA THR A 127 -5.63 10.80 -17.94
C THR A 127 -5.26 10.48 -16.49
N ILE A 128 -4.32 11.25 -15.93
CA ILE A 128 -4.03 11.22 -14.50
C ILE A 128 -4.78 12.36 -13.82
N VAL A 129 -5.61 12.02 -12.84
CA VAL A 129 -6.43 12.98 -12.08
C VAL A 129 -6.02 12.99 -10.61
N ASP A 130 -5.80 14.18 -10.05
CA ASP A 130 -5.58 14.35 -8.61
C ASP A 130 -5.81 15.81 -8.19
N ALA A 131 -6.86 16.05 -7.43
CA ALA A 131 -7.29 17.40 -7.08
C ALA A 131 -6.61 17.96 -5.82
N ASN A 132 -6.12 17.11 -4.92
CA ASN A 132 -5.56 17.55 -3.63
C ASN A 132 -4.03 17.60 -3.57
N VAL A 133 -3.34 17.25 -4.66
CA VAL A 133 -1.88 17.36 -4.77
C VAL A 133 -1.50 18.70 -5.40
N LEU A 134 -0.65 19.47 -4.70
CA LEU A 134 -0.19 20.78 -5.14
C LEU A 134 1.33 20.78 -5.35
N TYR A 135 1.78 21.37 -6.46
CA TYR A 135 3.19 21.64 -6.69
C TYR A 135 3.44 23.16 -6.67
N ASN A 136 4.28 23.63 -5.75
CA ASN A 136 4.52 25.05 -5.52
C ASN A 136 3.21 25.87 -5.30
N GLY A 137 2.22 25.25 -4.67
CA GLY A 137 0.92 25.85 -4.33
C GLY A 137 -0.09 25.93 -5.47
N GLN A 138 0.16 25.25 -6.59
CA GLN A 138 -0.79 25.08 -7.69
C GLN A 138 -1.11 23.59 -7.87
N VAL A 139 -2.31 23.26 -8.33
CA VAL A 139 -2.70 21.87 -8.60
C VAL A 139 -1.70 21.24 -9.57
N ALA A 140 -1.27 20.01 -9.25
CA ALA A 140 -0.14 19.37 -9.91
C ALA A 140 -0.55 18.54 -11.15
N PHE A 141 -1.80 18.06 -11.17
CA PHE A 141 -2.39 17.17 -12.19
C PHE A 141 -3.73 17.74 -12.66
N GLU A 142 -4.42 17.06 -13.59
CA GLU A 142 -5.81 17.41 -13.88
C GLU A 142 -6.68 17.17 -12.64
N ASP A 143 -7.58 18.10 -12.33
CA ASP A 143 -8.46 17.98 -11.15
C ASP A 143 -9.48 16.87 -11.34
N ASN A 144 -10.06 16.79 -12.55
CA ASN A 144 -11.11 15.87 -12.94
C ASN A 144 -11.17 15.67 -14.45
N VAL A 145 -11.94 14.68 -14.89
CA VAL A 145 -12.24 14.41 -16.29
C VAL A 145 -13.70 13.99 -16.45
N VAL A 146 -14.30 14.31 -17.60
CA VAL A 146 -15.68 13.94 -17.94
C VAL A 146 -15.70 13.00 -19.13
N PHE A 147 -16.25 11.81 -18.95
CA PHE A 147 -16.54 10.85 -20.00
C PHE A 147 -18.01 10.99 -20.43
N THR A 148 -18.28 10.74 -21.71
CA THR A 148 -19.65 10.77 -22.24
C THR A 148 -19.96 9.44 -22.92
N ALA A 149 -20.90 8.71 -22.35
CA ALA A 149 -21.38 7.46 -22.92
C ALA A 149 -22.13 7.68 -24.25
N PRO A 150 -22.31 6.65 -25.08
CA PRO A 150 -22.95 6.77 -26.39
C PRO A 150 -24.39 7.32 -26.37
N ASP A 151 -25.11 7.14 -25.25
CA ASP A 151 -26.46 7.67 -25.05
C ASP A 151 -26.50 9.14 -24.60
N GLY A 152 -25.32 9.73 -24.30
CA GLY A 152 -25.13 11.10 -23.84
C GLY A 152 -24.98 11.24 -22.33
N THR A 153 -25.09 10.16 -21.56
CA THR A 153 -24.84 10.14 -20.10
C THR A 153 -23.41 10.58 -19.81
N LYS A 154 -23.26 11.54 -18.89
CA LYS A 154 -21.96 12.05 -18.49
C LYS A 154 -21.53 11.44 -17.15
N ILE A 155 -20.30 10.94 -17.11
CA ILE A 155 -19.62 10.41 -15.93
C ILE A 155 -18.45 11.32 -15.60
N GLY A 156 -18.50 12.01 -14.46
CA GLY A 156 -17.41 12.82 -13.94
C GLY A 156 -16.51 11.96 -13.05
N VAL A 157 -15.20 12.11 -13.22
CA VAL A 157 -14.19 11.38 -12.41
C VAL A 157 -13.19 12.37 -11.87
N PHE A 158 -12.90 12.33 -10.56
CA PHE A 158 -11.83 13.10 -9.94
C PHE A 158 -10.96 12.21 -9.04
N GLY A 159 -9.71 12.63 -8.81
CA GLY A 159 -8.74 11.88 -8.02
C GLY A 159 -8.41 12.54 -6.68
N LEU A 160 -8.03 11.73 -5.69
CA LEU A 160 -7.51 12.17 -4.40
C LEU A 160 -6.40 11.23 -3.92
N ASP A 161 -5.22 11.78 -3.64
CA ASP A 161 -4.14 11.05 -2.97
C ASP A 161 -4.19 11.25 -1.45
N THR A 162 -3.68 10.26 -0.73
CA THR A 162 -3.56 10.33 0.73
C THR A 162 -2.57 11.42 1.15
N PRO A 163 -2.94 12.30 2.10
CA PRO A 163 -1.98 13.28 2.61
C PRO A 163 -0.83 12.65 3.40
N GLU A 164 -0.91 11.36 3.71
CA GLU A 164 0.20 10.60 4.31
C GLU A 164 1.41 10.51 3.37
N THR A 165 1.23 10.71 2.08
CA THR A 165 2.32 10.79 1.08
C THR A 165 3.40 11.78 1.50
N ALA A 166 3.04 12.86 2.21
CA ALA A 166 4.01 13.79 2.80
C ALA A 166 5.04 13.13 3.74
N THR A 167 4.71 11.97 4.30
CA THR A 167 5.57 11.20 5.21
C THR A 167 5.84 9.77 4.75
N LYS A 168 5.06 9.26 3.79
CA LYS A 168 5.27 7.93 3.20
C LYS A 168 6.30 7.97 2.06
N ALA A 169 6.36 9.07 1.30
CA ALA A 169 7.41 9.30 0.31
C ALA A 169 8.65 9.93 0.93
N HIS A 170 9.84 9.63 0.38
CA HIS A 170 11.08 10.24 0.86
C HIS A 170 11.07 11.77 0.65
N PRO A 171 11.35 12.62 1.67
CA PRO A 171 11.23 14.07 1.57
C PRO A 171 12.01 14.73 0.42
N ALA A 172 13.15 14.16 0.03
CA ALA A 172 13.93 14.66 -1.11
C ALA A 172 13.21 14.45 -2.46
N LYS A 173 12.29 13.49 -2.56
CA LYS A 173 11.55 13.14 -3.77
C LYS A 173 10.32 14.02 -4.00
N ILE A 174 9.79 14.61 -2.94
CA ILE A 174 8.56 15.41 -2.95
C ILE A 174 8.81 16.92 -2.70
N GLN A 175 10.01 17.43 -2.99
CA GLN A 175 10.31 18.84 -2.80
C GLN A 175 9.38 19.74 -3.61
N GLY A 176 8.67 20.66 -2.93
CA GLY A 176 7.70 21.56 -3.53
C GLY A 176 6.30 20.96 -3.70
N VAL A 177 6.13 19.65 -3.42
CA VAL A 177 4.82 18.98 -3.39
C VAL A 177 4.20 19.18 -2.01
N THR A 178 2.90 19.42 -1.97
CA THR A 178 2.10 19.47 -0.73
C THR A 178 0.76 18.81 -0.98
N PHE A 179 0.21 18.19 0.04
CA PHE A 179 -1.05 17.44 0.00
C PHE A 179 -2.08 18.14 0.88
N LEU A 180 -3.29 18.38 0.38
CA LEU A 180 -4.38 18.87 1.21
C LEU A 180 -4.85 17.75 2.12
N ALA A 181 -5.06 18.05 3.41
CA ALA A 181 -5.44 17.09 4.44
C ALA A 181 -6.67 17.55 5.22
N GLY A 182 -7.40 16.62 5.83
CA GLY A 182 -8.56 16.88 6.67
C GLY A 182 -9.60 17.75 5.99
N ASP A 183 -10.12 18.76 6.68
CA ASP A 183 -11.18 19.64 6.16
C ASP A 183 -10.83 20.29 4.81
N LYS A 184 -9.55 20.59 4.53
CA LYS A 184 -9.13 21.16 3.23
C LYS A 184 -9.25 20.16 2.08
N MET A 185 -8.94 18.90 2.32
CA MET A 185 -9.13 17.83 1.35
C MET A 185 -10.63 17.58 1.13
N PHE A 186 -11.43 17.63 2.20
CA PHE A 186 -12.89 17.47 2.11
C PHE A 186 -13.54 18.62 1.34
N ASP A 187 -13.12 19.87 1.60
CA ASP A 187 -13.58 21.04 0.84
C ASP A 187 -13.19 20.92 -0.64
N CYS A 188 -11.95 20.49 -0.93
CA CYS A 188 -11.46 20.24 -2.29
C CYS A 188 -12.32 19.18 -3.01
N ALA A 189 -12.62 18.06 -2.35
CA ALA A 189 -13.47 17.02 -2.91
C ALA A 189 -14.89 17.52 -3.19
N GLN A 190 -15.48 18.31 -2.28
CA GLN A 190 -16.81 18.90 -2.52
C GLN A 190 -16.78 19.89 -3.68
N ASP A 191 -15.72 20.70 -3.82
CA ASP A 191 -15.55 21.63 -4.96
C ASP A 191 -15.51 20.86 -6.29
N GLN A 192 -14.89 19.65 -6.34
CA GLN A 192 -14.89 18.81 -7.54
C GLN A 192 -16.29 18.27 -7.85
N VAL A 193 -17.02 17.80 -6.84
CA VAL A 193 -18.40 17.36 -7.00
C VAL A 193 -19.28 18.48 -7.56
N ASP A 194 -19.21 19.67 -6.94
CA ASP A 194 -20.01 20.84 -7.36
C ASP A 194 -19.65 21.26 -8.80
N ALA A 195 -18.37 21.18 -9.19
CA ALA A 195 -17.94 21.48 -10.56
C ALA A 195 -18.49 20.47 -11.57
N LEU A 196 -18.41 19.17 -11.28
CA LEU A 196 -18.89 18.10 -12.15
C LEU A 196 -20.41 18.11 -12.29
N GLU A 197 -21.15 18.37 -11.20
CA GLU A 197 -22.60 18.60 -11.25
C GLU A 197 -22.96 19.79 -12.14
N ALA A 198 -22.21 20.91 -12.04
CA ALA A 198 -22.41 22.10 -12.87
C ALA A 198 -22.12 21.83 -14.36
N GLU A 199 -21.22 20.89 -14.69
CA GLU A 199 -20.99 20.40 -16.05
C GLU A 199 -22.07 19.44 -16.56
N GLY A 200 -22.99 19.04 -15.68
CA GLY A 200 -24.11 18.17 -15.98
C GLY A 200 -23.75 16.69 -15.98
N CYS A 201 -22.79 16.27 -15.16
CA CYS A 201 -22.52 14.86 -14.92
C CYS A 201 -23.70 14.22 -14.15
N GLU A 202 -24.13 13.06 -14.62
CA GLU A 202 -25.21 12.28 -14.02
C GLU A 202 -24.67 11.32 -12.95
N TYR A 203 -23.40 10.93 -13.09
CA TYR A 203 -22.68 10.09 -12.14
C TYR A 203 -21.33 10.70 -11.83
N ILE A 204 -20.94 10.66 -10.55
CA ILE A 204 -19.67 11.20 -10.06
C ILE A 204 -18.90 10.09 -9.34
N ILE A 205 -17.71 9.80 -9.85
CA ILE A 205 -16.80 8.78 -9.34
C ILE A 205 -15.61 9.47 -8.73
N CYS A 206 -15.23 9.10 -7.51
CA CYS A 206 -13.94 9.47 -6.92
C CYS A 206 -12.98 8.29 -7.02
N LEU A 207 -11.81 8.51 -7.60
CA LEU A 207 -10.66 7.62 -7.50
C LEU A 207 -9.83 8.09 -6.33
N GLY A 208 -10.02 7.49 -5.15
CA GLY A 208 -9.33 7.89 -3.94
C GLY A 208 -8.25 6.88 -3.55
N HIS A 209 -7.15 7.38 -3.05
CA HIS A 209 -6.11 6.54 -2.45
C HIS A 209 -5.95 6.90 -0.98
N LEU A 210 -7.03 6.74 -0.20
CA LEU A 210 -7.12 7.22 1.19
C LEU A 210 -7.12 6.09 2.22
N GLY A 211 -7.66 4.95 1.86
CA GLY A 211 -7.80 3.78 2.71
C GLY A 211 -8.79 3.95 3.87
N ILE A 212 -8.93 2.86 4.63
CA ILE A 212 -9.82 2.78 5.81
C ILE A 212 -9.08 2.43 7.11
N ASP A 213 -7.75 2.31 7.07
CA ASP A 213 -6.94 1.91 8.22
C ASP A 213 -6.97 2.95 9.35
N ALA A 214 -6.77 2.48 10.58
CA ALA A 214 -6.76 3.33 11.77
C ALA A 214 -5.59 4.33 11.78
N GLU A 215 -4.50 4.00 11.09
CA GLU A 215 -3.35 4.87 10.87
C GLU A 215 -3.77 6.21 10.24
N SER A 216 -4.65 6.15 9.25
CA SER A 216 -5.08 7.30 8.44
C SER A 216 -6.28 8.06 9.05
N THR A 217 -6.62 7.82 10.32
CA THR A 217 -7.79 8.43 10.98
C THR A 217 -7.81 9.96 10.80
N GLY A 218 -8.94 10.47 10.30
CA GLY A 218 -9.14 11.88 9.96
C GLY A 218 -8.89 12.23 8.49
N ASN A 219 -8.30 11.29 7.73
CA ASN A 219 -8.05 11.43 6.29
C ASN A 219 -8.57 10.22 5.48
N ARG A 220 -9.18 9.22 6.12
CA ARG A 220 -9.71 8.01 5.46
C ARG A 220 -10.86 8.34 4.52
N SER A 221 -11.08 7.49 3.56
CA SER A 221 -12.26 7.55 2.68
C SER A 221 -13.58 7.62 3.47
N ILE A 222 -13.72 6.82 4.55
CA ILE A 222 -14.90 6.86 5.43
C ILE A 222 -15.04 8.19 6.20
N ASP A 223 -13.95 8.87 6.53
CA ASP A 223 -13.96 10.18 7.19
C ASP A 223 -14.41 11.27 6.20
N LEU A 224 -13.89 11.23 4.97
CA LEU A 224 -14.28 12.13 3.88
C LEU A 224 -15.76 11.96 3.52
N LEU A 225 -16.21 10.73 3.28
CA LEU A 225 -17.59 10.42 2.91
C LEU A 225 -18.59 10.73 4.03
N GLY A 226 -18.14 10.88 5.26
CA GLY A 226 -18.95 11.44 6.36
C GLY A 226 -19.21 12.95 6.26
N LYS A 227 -18.57 13.65 5.32
CA LYS A 227 -18.59 15.12 5.17
C LYS A 227 -19.00 15.57 3.76
N VAL A 228 -18.49 14.90 2.73
CA VAL A 228 -18.71 15.20 1.32
C VAL A 228 -19.97 14.47 0.85
N THR A 229 -20.74 15.10 -0.03
CA THR A 229 -21.97 14.53 -0.61
C THR A 229 -21.98 14.67 -2.12
N GLY A 230 -22.72 13.83 -2.82
CA GLY A 230 -22.84 13.88 -4.28
C GLY A 230 -21.87 12.96 -5.04
N ILE A 231 -21.04 12.19 -4.33
CA ILE A 231 -20.25 11.10 -4.92
C ILE A 231 -21.14 9.85 -4.99
N ASP A 232 -21.25 9.23 -6.16
CA ASP A 232 -22.02 7.98 -6.33
C ASP A 232 -21.21 6.75 -5.93
N VAL A 233 -19.95 6.69 -6.41
CA VAL A 233 -19.02 5.60 -6.11
C VAL A 233 -17.65 6.17 -5.74
N PHE A 234 -17.09 5.68 -4.66
CA PHE A 234 -15.71 5.94 -4.24
C PHE A 234 -14.91 4.64 -4.42
N ILE A 235 -13.97 4.67 -5.35
CA ILE A 235 -13.03 3.58 -5.61
C ILE A 235 -11.76 3.90 -4.82
N ASP A 236 -11.43 3.07 -3.82
CA ASP A 236 -10.37 3.33 -2.84
C ASP A 236 -9.16 2.40 -2.99
N GLY A 237 -8.01 2.88 -2.59
CA GLY A 237 -6.75 2.15 -2.48
C GLY A 237 -6.09 2.32 -1.10
N HIS A 238 -4.76 2.24 -1.04
CA HIS A 238 -3.89 2.51 0.11
C HIS A 238 -3.90 1.45 1.23
N SER A 239 -5.06 1.09 1.74
CA SER A 239 -5.17 0.09 2.82
C SER A 239 -5.16 -1.36 2.34
N HIS A 240 -5.19 -1.59 1.02
CA HIS A 240 -5.34 -2.91 0.38
C HIS A 240 -6.60 -3.65 0.83
N SER A 241 -7.64 -2.91 1.17
CA SER A 241 -8.84 -3.47 1.77
C SER A 241 -9.68 -4.26 0.77
N THR A 242 -10.25 -5.36 1.25
CA THR A 242 -11.24 -6.14 0.54
C THR A 242 -12.65 -5.55 0.75
N GLU A 243 -13.60 -5.94 -0.10
CA GLU A 243 -15.01 -5.57 0.08
C GLU A 243 -15.58 -6.03 1.43
N GLU A 244 -15.09 -7.16 1.99
CA GLU A 244 -15.51 -7.69 3.29
C GLU A 244 -15.04 -6.77 4.42
N GLU A 245 -13.79 -6.33 4.39
CA GLU A 245 -13.22 -5.39 5.38
C GLU A 245 -13.90 -4.02 5.32
N ILE A 246 -14.22 -3.52 4.12
CA ILE A 246 -15.01 -2.30 3.96
C ILE A 246 -16.41 -2.48 4.56
N ALA A 247 -17.07 -3.63 4.32
CA ALA A 247 -18.39 -3.90 4.87
C ALA A 247 -18.39 -3.97 6.40
N GLU A 248 -17.31 -4.46 7.02
CA GLU A 248 -17.14 -4.48 8.47
C GLU A 248 -16.99 -3.07 9.06
N LYS A 249 -16.31 -2.16 8.36
CA LYS A 249 -16.09 -0.77 8.81
C LYS A 249 -17.27 0.16 8.49
N THR A 250 -18.16 -0.22 7.55
CA THR A 250 -19.30 0.58 7.10
C THR A 250 -20.64 -0.14 7.35
N ASN A 251 -21.11 -0.91 6.39
CA ASN A 251 -22.32 -1.75 6.45
C ASN A 251 -22.31 -2.78 5.29
N ALA A 252 -23.26 -3.71 5.30
CA ALA A 252 -23.34 -4.79 4.32
C ALA A 252 -23.43 -4.31 2.85
N ASP A 253 -23.90 -3.10 2.61
CA ASP A 253 -24.00 -2.50 1.27
C ASP A 253 -22.77 -1.63 0.94
N ARG A 254 -21.77 -1.60 1.83
CA ARG A 254 -20.55 -0.78 1.74
C ARG A 254 -20.81 0.71 1.49
N LYS A 255 -21.87 1.24 2.10
CA LYS A 255 -22.27 2.64 1.94
C LYS A 255 -21.86 3.51 3.12
N VAL A 256 -21.36 4.70 2.78
CA VAL A 256 -21.26 5.83 3.71
C VAL A 256 -22.18 6.94 3.16
N GLY A 257 -23.26 7.26 3.88
CA GLY A 257 -24.32 8.09 3.29
C GLY A 257 -25.00 7.38 2.12
N GLU A 258 -25.00 8.00 0.94
CA GLU A 258 -25.51 7.41 -0.30
C GLU A 258 -24.38 6.81 -1.17
N THR A 259 -23.11 7.15 -0.91
CA THR A 259 -21.95 6.73 -1.69
C THR A 259 -21.60 5.27 -1.45
N ILE A 260 -21.36 4.52 -2.51
CA ILE A 260 -20.81 3.15 -2.44
C ILE A 260 -19.28 3.26 -2.38
N LEU A 261 -18.66 2.64 -1.36
CA LEU A 261 -17.22 2.52 -1.22
C LEU A 261 -16.79 1.13 -1.68
N THR A 262 -15.80 1.04 -2.56
CA THR A 262 -15.28 -0.22 -3.11
C THR A 262 -13.77 -0.19 -3.26
N SER A 263 -13.13 -1.34 -3.14
CA SER A 263 -11.70 -1.58 -3.35
C SER A 263 -11.50 -3.05 -3.72
N THR A 264 -10.38 -3.38 -4.35
CA THR A 264 -10.15 -4.73 -4.90
C THR A 264 -9.12 -5.55 -4.12
N GLY A 265 -8.69 -5.08 -2.96
CA GLY A 265 -7.53 -5.64 -2.27
C GLY A 265 -6.24 -5.12 -2.88
N THR A 266 -5.35 -6.00 -3.28
CA THR A 266 -4.04 -5.64 -3.85
C THR A 266 -3.59 -6.63 -4.92
N LYS A 267 -2.54 -6.27 -5.68
CA LYS A 267 -1.79 -7.15 -6.61
C LYS A 267 -2.65 -7.81 -7.68
N LEU A 268 -3.71 -7.13 -8.11
CA LEU A 268 -4.64 -7.65 -9.12
C LEU A 268 -5.19 -9.04 -8.78
N GLU A 269 -5.39 -9.35 -7.50
CA GLU A 269 -6.09 -10.55 -7.08
C GLU A 269 -7.55 -10.53 -7.53
N ASN A 270 -8.14 -9.33 -7.55
CA ASN A 270 -9.48 -9.07 -8.06
C ASN A 270 -9.48 -7.87 -9.02
N ILE A 271 -10.55 -7.78 -9.82
CA ILE A 271 -10.91 -6.59 -10.61
C ILE A 271 -12.28 -6.16 -10.13
N GLY A 272 -12.41 -4.90 -9.76
CA GLY A 272 -13.70 -4.33 -9.38
C GLY A 272 -14.56 -4.04 -10.62
N VAL A 273 -15.85 -4.24 -10.49
CA VAL A 273 -16.84 -4.01 -11.53
C VAL A 273 -17.98 -3.18 -10.96
N VAL A 274 -18.12 -1.96 -11.43
CA VAL A 274 -19.28 -1.11 -11.17
C VAL A 274 -20.17 -1.13 -12.40
N THR A 275 -21.43 -1.55 -12.24
CA THR A 275 -22.41 -1.55 -13.33
C THR A 275 -23.49 -0.52 -13.06
N ILE A 276 -23.69 0.38 -14.02
CA ILE A 276 -24.78 1.37 -14.02
C ILE A 276 -25.80 0.94 -15.07
N LYS A 277 -26.97 0.54 -14.60
CA LYS A 277 -28.06 0.05 -15.42
C LYS A 277 -29.41 0.60 -14.95
N ASP A 278 -30.18 1.21 -15.84
CA ASP A 278 -31.51 1.78 -15.50
C ASP A 278 -31.43 2.73 -14.26
N SER A 279 -30.35 3.50 -14.13
CA SER A 279 -30.02 4.37 -12.99
C SER A 279 -29.72 3.62 -11.67
N ALA A 280 -29.62 2.32 -11.67
CA ALA A 280 -29.17 1.54 -10.51
C ALA A 280 -27.66 1.27 -10.61
N ILE A 281 -26.95 1.46 -9.50
CA ILE A 281 -25.52 1.17 -9.39
C ILE A 281 -25.34 -0.10 -8.58
N THR A 282 -24.59 -1.04 -9.13
CA THR A 282 -24.17 -2.26 -8.42
C THR A 282 -22.66 -2.44 -8.52
N THR A 283 -22.05 -3.07 -7.51
CA THR A 283 -20.61 -3.32 -7.46
C THR A 283 -20.33 -4.77 -7.11
N GLU A 284 -19.32 -5.35 -7.72
CA GLU A 284 -18.79 -6.68 -7.41
C GLU A 284 -17.28 -6.73 -7.64
N CYS A 285 -16.57 -7.63 -6.95
CA CYS A 285 -15.18 -7.97 -7.24
C CYS A 285 -15.11 -9.31 -7.95
N VAL A 286 -14.42 -9.34 -9.09
CA VAL A 286 -14.18 -10.53 -9.91
C VAL A 286 -12.78 -11.05 -9.64
N PRO A 287 -12.61 -12.25 -9.06
CA PRO A 287 -11.30 -12.84 -8.88
C PRO A 287 -10.59 -13.10 -10.22
N THR A 288 -9.35 -12.67 -10.32
CA THR A 288 -8.58 -12.79 -11.58
C THR A 288 -8.15 -14.22 -11.87
N GLU A 289 -8.14 -15.12 -10.89
CA GLU A 289 -7.72 -16.52 -11.06
C GLU A 289 -8.53 -17.27 -12.16
N GLY A 290 -9.81 -16.93 -12.32
CA GLY A 290 -10.70 -17.58 -13.29
C GLY A 290 -10.75 -16.92 -14.67
N ILE A 291 -10.03 -15.81 -14.90
CA ILE A 291 -10.09 -15.08 -16.17
C ILE A 291 -9.12 -15.71 -17.18
N GLU A 292 -9.66 -16.17 -18.33
CA GLU A 292 -8.88 -16.72 -19.42
C GLU A 292 -8.26 -15.59 -20.26
N ILE A 293 -6.95 -15.68 -20.51
CA ILE A 293 -6.22 -14.73 -21.36
C ILE A 293 -6.19 -15.28 -22.79
N PRO A 294 -6.53 -14.49 -23.83
CA PRO A 294 -6.38 -14.90 -25.21
C PRO A 294 -4.94 -15.34 -25.53
N ALA A 295 -4.81 -16.44 -26.29
CA ALA A 295 -3.49 -17.03 -26.59
C ALA A 295 -2.55 -16.11 -27.39
N ASP A 296 -3.09 -15.09 -28.06
CA ASP A 296 -2.40 -14.09 -28.86
C ASP A 296 -2.34 -12.71 -28.15
N SER A 297 -2.54 -12.65 -26.84
CA SER A 297 -2.47 -11.43 -26.06
C SER A 297 -1.07 -10.80 -26.11
N GLU A 298 -0.97 -9.60 -26.68
CA GLU A 298 0.27 -8.81 -26.69
C GLU A 298 0.71 -8.42 -25.29
N ILE A 299 -0.23 -8.10 -24.40
CA ILE A 299 0.03 -7.72 -23.01
C ILE A 299 0.65 -8.90 -22.25
N ALA A 300 0.08 -10.10 -22.38
CA ALA A 300 0.64 -11.29 -21.75
C ALA A 300 2.05 -11.61 -22.27
N ALA A 301 2.28 -11.47 -23.57
CA ALA A 301 3.59 -11.69 -24.17
C ALA A 301 4.61 -10.64 -23.67
N ARG A 302 4.22 -9.38 -23.57
CA ARG A 302 5.08 -8.30 -23.07
C ARG A 302 5.40 -8.46 -21.59
N ALA A 303 4.40 -8.71 -20.75
CA ALA A 303 4.60 -8.97 -19.33
C ALA A 303 5.54 -10.18 -19.09
N ALA A 304 5.34 -11.27 -19.85
CA ALA A 304 6.23 -12.44 -19.78
C ALA A 304 7.68 -12.12 -20.20
N ALA A 305 7.88 -11.26 -21.18
CA ALA A 305 9.22 -10.84 -21.60
C ALA A 305 9.92 -10.01 -20.51
N ILE A 306 9.21 -9.09 -19.86
CA ILE A 306 9.73 -8.28 -18.74
C ILE A 306 10.09 -9.20 -17.56
N ILE A 307 9.20 -10.10 -17.18
CA ILE A 307 9.45 -11.06 -16.10
C ILE A 307 10.71 -11.89 -16.42
N ALA A 308 10.84 -12.38 -17.65
CA ALA A 308 12.02 -13.17 -18.05
C ALA A 308 13.33 -12.36 -18.01
N GLU A 309 13.29 -11.07 -18.32
CA GLU A 309 14.44 -10.17 -18.21
C GLU A 309 14.85 -9.98 -16.74
N ILE A 310 13.90 -9.68 -15.87
CA ILE A 310 14.14 -9.54 -14.43
C ILE A 310 14.62 -10.88 -13.84
N GLU A 311 14.03 -12.01 -14.18
CA GLU A 311 14.48 -13.32 -13.71
C GLU A 311 15.91 -13.65 -14.15
N ALA A 312 16.33 -13.20 -15.32
CA ALA A 312 17.71 -13.38 -15.77
C ALA A 312 18.72 -12.62 -14.90
N ASP A 313 18.36 -11.43 -14.43
CA ASP A 313 19.23 -10.56 -13.63
C ASP A 313 19.11 -10.83 -12.12
N TYR A 314 17.91 -11.04 -11.63
CA TYR A 314 17.57 -11.11 -10.20
C TYR A 314 17.23 -12.53 -9.71
N GLY A 315 16.90 -13.47 -10.60
CA GLY A 315 16.51 -14.84 -10.24
C GLY A 315 17.67 -15.75 -9.78
N THR A 316 18.91 -15.20 -9.69
CA THR A 316 20.07 -15.98 -9.23
C THR A 316 19.96 -16.30 -7.74
N VAL A 317 19.92 -17.61 -7.42
CA VAL A 317 19.96 -18.10 -6.03
C VAL A 317 21.33 -17.81 -5.44
N PHE A 318 21.38 -17.08 -4.33
CA PHE A 318 22.62 -16.80 -3.59
C PHE A 318 22.63 -17.41 -2.19
N ALA A 319 21.48 -17.78 -1.65
CA ALA A 319 21.31 -18.31 -0.30
C ALA A 319 20.08 -19.21 -0.21
N LYS A 320 19.76 -19.67 0.99
CA LYS A 320 18.52 -20.40 1.30
C LYS A 320 18.06 -20.14 2.73
N THR A 321 16.78 -20.38 2.99
CA THR A 321 16.20 -20.36 4.33
C THR A 321 15.54 -21.70 4.67
N GLU A 322 15.74 -22.16 5.91
CA GLU A 322 15.10 -23.37 6.45
C GLU A 322 13.67 -23.09 6.92
N VAL A 323 13.30 -21.83 7.04
CA VAL A 323 12.01 -21.37 7.62
C VAL A 323 11.39 -20.28 6.76
N THR A 324 10.09 -20.14 6.81
CA THR A 324 9.40 -18.98 6.26
C THR A 324 9.78 -17.73 7.08
N LEU A 325 10.25 -16.69 6.41
CA LEU A 325 10.57 -15.39 6.99
C LEU A 325 9.36 -14.47 6.78
N ASN A 326 8.64 -14.22 7.87
CA ASN A 326 7.34 -13.56 7.83
C ASN A 326 7.47 -12.07 7.48
N GLY A 327 6.96 -11.69 6.33
CA GLY A 327 6.82 -10.32 5.83
C GLY A 327 5.38 -9.86 5.67
N GLU A 328 4.41 -10.60 6.24
CA GLU A 328 3.00 -10.24 6.20
C GLU A 328 2.74 -8.89 6.89
N LYS A 329 1.71 -8.18 6.42
CA LYS A 329 1.27 -6.90 6.99
C LYS A 329 0.66 -7.12 8.38
N ASP A 330 -0.37 -7.98 8.48
CA ASP A 330 -1.18 -8.24 9.68
C ASP A 330 -1.76 -9.68 9.66
N PRO A 331 -1.50 -10.52 10.68
CA PRO A 331 -0.53 -10.31 11.76
C PRO A 331 0.92 -10.40 11.24
N GLY A 332 1.69 -9.35 11.45
CA GLY A 332 3.05 -9.33 10.91
C GLY A 332 3.80 -8.03 11.21
N ASN A 333 4.59 -7.58 10.24
CA ASN A 333 5.55 -6.48 10.40
C ASN A 333 4.94 -5.16 10.89
N ARG A 334 3.64 -4.94 10.69
CA ARG A 334 2.97 -3.69 11.06
C ARG A 334 2.18 -3.78 12.37
N THR A 335 2.19 -4.95 13.02
CA THR A 335 1.43 -5.19 14.26
C THR A 335 2.25 -5.84 15.37
N GLN A 336 3.34 -6.51 15.02
CA GLN A 336 4.18 -7.28 15.95
C GLN A 336 5.60 -7.49 15.42
N GLU A 337 6.49 -8.01 16.26
CA GLU A 337 7.81 -8.47 15.86
C GLU A 337 7.72 -9.66 14.91
N THR A 338 8.59 -9.69 13.90
CA THR A 338 8.71 -10.84 12.98
C THR A 338 10.15 -11.30 12.85
N ASN A 339 10.34 -12.57 12.52
CA ASN A 339 11.66 -13.14 12.30
C ASN A 339 12.38 -12.51 11.08
N LEU A 340 11.64 -12.02 10.08
CA LEU A 340 12.19 -11.26 8.96
C LEU A 340 12.65 -9.87 9.42
N GLY A 341 11.86 -9.20 10.25
CA GLY A 341 12.24 -7.92 10.88
C GLY A 341 13.50 -8.04 11.73
N ASP A 342 13.63 -9.16 12.47
CA ASP A 342 14.83 -9.48 13.23
C ASP A 342 16.06 -9.67 12.33
N LEU A 343 15.90 -10.45 11.25
CA LEU A 343 16.98 -10.68 10.28
C LEU A 343 17.47 -9.38 9.66
N ILE A 344 16.54 -8.52 9.21
CA ILE A 344 16.86 -7.25 8.59
C ILE A 344 17.59 -6.34 9.59
N THR A 345 17.05 -6.17 10.78
CA THR A 345 17.65 -5.26 11.78
C THR A 345 18.98 -5.77 12.33
N ASP A 346 19.18 -7.08 12.44
CA ASP A 346 20.50 -7.66 12.75
C ASP A 346 21.49 -7.38 11.62
N ALA A 347 21.05 -7.44 10.36
CA ALA A 347 21.86 -7.10 9.21
C ALA A 347 22.26 -5.61 9.22
N LEU A 348 21.35 -4.70 9.59
CA LEU A 348 21.67 -3.27 9.70
C LEU A 348 22.73 -2.98 10.77
N VAL A 349 22.67 -3.63 11.93
CA VAL A 349 23.70 -3.52 12.97
C VAL A 349 25.05 -3.98 12.41
N TRP A 350 25.08 -5.16 11.81
CA TRP A 350 26.30 -5.71 11.21
C TRP A 350 26.84 -4.81 10.08
N GLY A 351 25.95 -4.34 9.19
CA GLY A 351 26.32 -3.46 8.08
C GLY A 351 26.97 -2.16 8.55
N ALA A 352 26.42 -1.54 9.60
CA ALA A 352 27.01 -0.36 10.22
C ALA A 352 28.42 -0.66 10.79
N GLU A 353 28.58 -1.79 11.47
CA GLU A 353 29.88 -2.21 12.01
C GLU A 353 30.92 -2.46 10.91
N GLN A 354 30.53 -3.00 9.73
CA GLN A 354 31.42 -3.15 8.59
C GLN A 354 31.95 -1.82 8.04
N GLN A 355 31.17 -0.73 8.22
CA GLN A 355 31.59 0.63 7.86
C GLN A 355 32.38 1.34 8.98
N GLY A 356 32.67 0.64 10.07
CA GLY A 356 33.48 1.15 11.19
C GLY A 356 32.64 1.95 12.21
N GLU A 357 31.32 1.91 12.10
CA GLU A 357 30.41 2.51 13.06
C GLU A 357 30.23 1.62 14.30
N THR A 358 29.91 2.23 15.43
CA THR A 358 29.50 1.52 16.63
C THR A 358 28.10 1.94 16.96
N VAL A 359 27.17 1.01 16.85
CA VAL A 359 25.74 1.26 17.10
C VAL A 359 25.27 0.50 18.34
N ASP A 360 24.34 1.11 19.08
CA ASP A 360 23.70 0.47 20.23
C ASP A 360 22.52 -0.41 19.80
N ALA A 361 21.88 -0.05 18.67
CA ALA A 361 20.70 -0.75 18.17
C ALA A 361 20.44 -0.44 16.68
N ALA A 362 19.47 -1.15 16.09
CA ALA A 362 18.89 -0.81 14.81
C ALA A 362 17.36 -0.77 14.89
N ILE A 363 16.75 0.09 14.05
CA ILE A 363 15.30 0.19 13.90
C ILE A 363 15.00 0.30 12.40
N THR A 364 14.03 -0.48 11.91
CA THR A 364 13.40 -0.28 10.60
C THR A 364 11.88 -0.28 10.74
N ASN A 365 11.18 0.43 9.87
CA ASN A 365 9.72 0.49 9.86
C ASN A 365 9.12 -0.77 9.21
N GLY A 366 8.04 -1.28 9.78
CA GLY A 366 7.34 -2.46 9.26
C GLY A 366 6.76 -2.24 7.85
N GLY A 367 6.41 -0.99 7.52
CA GLY A 367 5.99 -0.58 6.18
C GLY A 367 7.06 -0.74 5.12
N GLY A 368 8.33 -0.71 5.50
CA GLY A 368 9.48 -0.94 4.62
C GLY A 368 9.69 -2.41 4.23
N ILE A 369 9.01 -3.36 4.88
CA ILE A 369 9.12 -4.82 4.64
C ILE A 369 7.87 -5.28 3.91
N ARG A 370 7.98 -5.65 2.63
CA ARG A 370 6.84 -5.73 1.71
C ARG A 370 6.42 -7.15 1.29
N ALA A 371 7.21 -8.17 1.61
CA ALA A 371 6.93 -9.55 1.21
C ALA A 371 7.49 -10.57 2.19
N THR A 372 6.89 -11.75 2.23
CA THR A 372 7.36 -12.94 2.91
C THR A 372 8.37 -13.69 2.02
N ILE A 373 9.44 -14.25 2.62
CA ILE A 373 10.33 -15.20 1.93
C ILE A 373 9.99 -16.61 2.43
N GLU A 374 9.52 -17.45 1.54
CA GLU A 374 9.18 -18.82 1.87
C GLU A 374 10.42 -19.67 2.11
N ALA A 375 10.27 -20.75 2.89
CA ALA A 375 11.35 -21.71 3.10
C ALA A 375 11.81 -22.32 1.77
N GLY A 376 13.13 -22.27 1.52
CA GLY A 376 13.72 -22.72 0.26
C GLY A 376 14.91 -21.87 -0.17
N ASP A 377 15.11 -21.79 -1.48
CA ASP A 377 16.16 -20.95 -2.07
C ASP A 377 15.80 -19.46 -1.94
N ILE A 378 16.81 -18.61 -1.77
CA ILE A 378 16.68 -17.15 -1.74
C ILE A 378 17.41 -16.57 -2.95
N THR A 379 16.70 -15.74 -3.71
CA THR A 379 17.22 -15.01 -4.86
C THR A 379 17.39 -13.51 -4.54
N LYS A 380 18.09 -12.78 -5.40
CA LYS A 380 18.11 -11.31 -5.29
C LYS A 380 16.72 -10.71 -5.44
N LYS A 381 15.87 -11.30 -6.30
CA LYS A 381 14.50 -10.87 -6.49
C LYS A 381 13.71 -10.91 -5.18
N ASP A 382 13.82 -12.01 -4.41
CA ASP A 382 13.14 -12.14 -3.13
C ASP A 382 13.50 -11.00 -2.18
N VAL A 383 14.82 -10.68 -2.06
CA VAL A 383 15.27 -9.61 -1.17
C VAL A 383 14.82 -8.23 -1.67
N ASN A 384 14.90 -7.97 -2.98
CA ASN A 384 14.41 -6.70 -3.54
C ASN A 384 12.88 -6.56 -3.44
N THR A 385 12.13 -7.66 -3.54
CA THR A 385 10.68 -7.63 -3.32
C THR A 385 10.34 -7.35 -1.85
N VAL A 386 11.17 -7.81 -0.91
CA VAL A 386 11.04 -7.49 0.51
C VAL A 386 11.38 -6.03 0.80
N LEU A 387 12.44 -5.49 0.17
CA LEU A 387 12.97 -4.13 0.40
C LEU A 387 13.00 -3.33 -0.92
N PRO A 388 11.84 -2.97 -1.51
CA PRO A 388 11.77 -2.48 -2.88
C PRO A 388 12.09 -0.98 -3.05
N PHE A 389 12.28 -0.23 -1.95
CA PHE A 389 12.36 1.24 -1.98
C PHE A 389 13.75 1.78 -2.34
N GLY A 390 14.77 0.93 -2.41
CA GLY A 390 16.15 1.36 -2.61
C GLY A 390 16.71 2.18 -1.44
N ASN A 391 16.11 2.06 -0.26
CA ASN A 391 16.60 2.75 0.94
C ASN A 391 18.02 2.37 1.29
N THR A 392 18.77 3.35 1.81
CA THR A 392 20.16 3.18 2.24
C THR A 392 20.29 3.13 3.76
N LEU A 393 21.39 2.55 4.23
CA LEU A 393 21.71 2.46 5.65
C LEU A 393 22.19 3.81 6.18
N SER A 394 21.49 4.33 7.17
CA SER A 394 21.77 5.61 7.85
C SER A 394 22.08 5.41 9.33
N ILE A 395 22.85 6.35 9.89
CA ILE A 395 23.18 6.40 11.32
C ILE A 395 22.62 7.66 11.93
N ILE A 396 21.92 7.51 13.05
CA ILE A 396 21.41 8.64 13.84
C ILE A 396 21.87 8.55 15.29
N LYS A 397 21.95 9.71 15.97
CA LYS A 397 22.20 9.78 17.41
C LYS A 397 21.09 10.57 18.08
N ILE A 398 20.33 9.92 18.95
CA ILE A 398 19.19 10.47 19.65
C ILE A 398 19.26 10.20 21.14
N THR A 399 18.57 11.01 21.92
CA THR A 399 18.43 10.78 23.37
C THR A 399 17.45 9.63 23.66
N GLY A 400 17.54 9.04 24.85
CA GLY A 400 16.60 8.02 25.27
C GLY A 400 15.17 8.55 25.39
N GLU A 401 15.00 9.83 25.75
CA GLU A 401 13.67 10.48 25.76
C GLU A 401 13.08 10.54 24.35
N GLU A 402 13.87 10.93 23.34
CA GLU A 402 13.44 10.94 21.94
C GLU A 402 13.15 9.54 21.39
N LEU A 403 13.98 8.55 21.74
CA LEU A 403 13.74 7.15 21.37
C LEU A 403 12.40 6.66 21.95
N LEU A 404 12.13 6.99 23.22
CA LEU A 404 10.89 6.59 23.88
C LEU A 404 9.66 7.29 23.25
N GLU A 405 9.78 8.57 22.89
CA GLU A 405 8.74 9.31 22.17
C GLU A 405 8.44 8.67 20.81
N VAL A 406 9.48 8.34 20.04
CA VAL A 406 9.35 7.71 18.73
C VAL A 406 8.64 6.36 18.81
N LEU A 407 9.03 5.50 19.75
CA LEU A 407 8.40 4.18 19.92
C LEU A 407 6.95 4.30 20.39
N GLU A 408 6.62 5.30 21.22
CA GLU A 408 5.23 5.59 21.62
C GLU A 408 4.42 6.04 20.41
N ALA A 409 4.96 6.96 19.58
CA ALA A 409 4.28 7.46 18.39
C ALA A 409 4.12 6.38 17.32
N SER A 410 5.15 5.54 17.08
CA SER A 410 5.10 4.50 16.05
C SER A 410 4.25 3.28 16.40
N THR A 411 3.65 3.27 17.59
CA THR A 411 2.74 2.20 18.04
C THR A 411 1.37 2.76 18.44
N PHE A 412 1.03 3.99 18.04
CA PHE A 412 -0.13 4.71 18.57
C PHE A 412 -1.47 3.99 18.36
N CYS A 413 -1.66 3.29 17.25
CA CYS A 413 -2.88 2.56 16.94
C CYS A 413 -2.77 1.04 17.15
N THR A 414 -1.59 0.51 17.55
CA THR A 414 -1.44 -0.93 17.86
C THR A 414 -2.53 -1.38 18.85
N PRO A 415 -3.26 -2.48 18.60
CA PRO A 415 -2.92 -3.61 17.74
C PRO A 415 -3.29 -3.47 16.25
N GLU A 416 -3.95 -2.39 15.82
CA GLU A 416 -4.19 -2.12 14.41
C GLU A 416 -2.86 -1.90 13.67
N ALA A 417 -2.83 -2.24 12.38
CA ALA A 417 -1.61 -2.15 11.58
C ALA A 417 -1.19 -0.68 11.34
N ILE A 418 0.12 -0.44 11.40
CA ILE A 418 0.73 0.86 11.09
C ILE A 418 2.05 0.68 10.35
N GLY A 419 2.26 1.43 9.27
CA GLY A 419 3.52 1.40 8.49
C GLY A 419 4.74 1.70 9.34
N GLY A 420 4.62 2.63 10.27
CA GLY A 420 5.68 3.01 11.21
C GLY A 420 6.00 1.98 12.31
N PHE A 421 5.26 0.86 12.44
CA PHE A 421 5.55 -0.13 13.50
C PHE A 421 7.01 -0.56 13.45
N PRO A 422 7.75 -0.48 14.58
CA PRO A 422 9.19 -0.72 14.58
C PRO A 422 9.52 -2.22 14.53
N GLN A 423 10.47 -2.60 13.69
CA GLN A 423 11.23 -3.83 13.83
C GLN A 423 12.61 -3.44 14.36
N VAL A 424 13.16 -4.17 15.34
CA VAL A 424 14.33 -3.71 16.08
C VAL A 424 15.40 -4.77 16.30
N SER A 425 16.66 -4.33 16.40
CA SER A 425 17.77 -5.11 16.97
C SER A 425 18.45 -4.29 18.07
N GLY A 426 18.81 -4.94 19.17
CA GLY A 426 19.45 -4.28 20.31
C GLY A 426 18.52 -3.49 21.22
N ILE A 427 17.21 -3.47 20.97
CA ILE A 427 16.21 -2.86 21.84
C ILE A 427 15.23 -3.93 22.32
N GLU A 428 14.94 -3.94 23.63
CA GLU A 428 13.82 -4.72 24.20
C GLU A 428 12.78 -3.75 24.77
N PHE A 429 11.53 -3.86 24.31
CA PHE A 429 10.45 -3.00 24.82
C PHE A 429 9.09 -3.70 24.81
N THR A 430 8.14 -3.10 25.54
CA THR A 430 6.75 -3.57 25.64
C THR A 430 5.81 -2.47 25.20
N VAL A 431 4.77 -2.84 24.43
CA VAL A 431 3.63 -1.99 24.07
C VAL A 431 2.40 -2.49 24.83
N ASP A 432 1.85 -1.69 25.72
CA ASP A 432 0.63 -1.99 26.49
C ASP A 432 -0.59 -1.40 25.78
N THR A 433 -1.28 -2.22 24.99
CA THR A 433 -2.45 -1.79 24.21
C THR A 433 -3.72 -1.60 25.06
N THR A 434 -3.69 -1.99 26.33
CA THR A 434 -4.79 -1.70 27.27
C THR A 434 -4.87 -0.21 27.62
N LYS A 435 -3.81 0.54 27.33
CA LYS A 435 -3.73 1.98 27.56
C LYS A 435 -3.96 2.73 26.23
N ALA A 436 -4.70 3.82 26.33
CA ALA A 436 -4.91 4.70 25.19
C ALA A 436 -3.65 5.52 24.87
N TYR A 437 -3.42 5.81 23.59
CA TYR A 437 -2.45 6.81 23.17
C TYR A 437 -2.92 8.20 23.62
N ASP A 438 -2.05 8.96 24.31
CA ASP A 438 -2.36 10.32 24.77
C ASP A 438 -1.86 11.32 23.72
N GLN A 439 -2.71 11.59 22.73
CA GLN A 439 -2.40 12.41 21.56
C GLN A 439 -2.11 13.86 21.93
N GLY A 440 -0.97 14.38 21.44
CA GLY A 440 -0.49 15.74 21.59
C GLY A 440 -0.74 16.64 20.39
N ASP A 441 0.23 17.52 20.13
CA ASP A 441 0.22 18.39 18.96
C ASP A 441 0.67 17.61 17.73
N GLU A 442 0.18 18.01 16.56
CA GLU A 442 0.61 17.45 15.28
C GLU A 442 2.11 17.70 15.03
N TYR A 443 2.83 16.70 14.52
CA TYR A 443 4.18 16.92 14.03
C TYR A 443 4.13 17.81 12.78
N PRO A 444 4.97 18.85 12.69
CA PRO A 444 4.90 19.84 11.61
C PRO A 444 5.03 19.21 10.22
N GLY A 445 4.02 19.40 9.38
CA GLY A 445 4.00 18.91 7.99
C GLY A 445 3.71 17.41 7.85
N THR A 446 3.13 16.81 8.88
CA THR A 446 2.74 15.39 8.88
C THR A 446 1.26 15.24 9.24
N THR A 447 0.74 14.03 9.15
CA THR A 447 -0.59 13.66 9.66
C THR A 447 -0.52 12.98 11.04
N TYR A 448 0.68 12.87 11.61
CA TYR A 448 0.94 12.20 12.88
C TYR A 448 1.08 13.18 14.04
N PHE A 449 0.90 12.68 15.26
CA PHE A 449 0.82 13.48 16.48
C PHE A 449 1.87 13.05 17.50
N THR A 450 2.40 14.03 18.23
CA THR A 450 3.29 13.78 19.37
C THR A 450 2.52 13.09 20.49
N PRO A 451 3.14 12.23 21.33
CA PRO A 451 2.53 11.84 22.57
C PRO A 451 2.62 12.98 23.60
N LYS A 452 1.53 13.32 24.29
CA LYS A 452 1.56 14.20 25.48
C LYS A 452 2.25 13.55 26.65
N THR A 453 2.01 12.27 26.82
CA THR A 453 2.60 11.44 27.87
C THR A 453 3.00 10.10 27.29
N ILE A 454 4.14 9.57 27.75
CA ILE A 454 4.53 8.20 27.44
C ILE A 454 3.68 7.28 28.32
N ASN A 455 2.87 6.49 27.70
CA ASN A 455 1.81 5.77 28.39
C ASN A 455 1.81 4.28 28.07
N ARG A 456 2.07 3.91 26.84
CA ARG A 456 1.96 2.55 26.29
C ARG A 456 3.30 1.84 26.20
N VAL A 457 4.37 2.55 25.84
CA VAL A 457 5.69 1.98 25.62
C VAL A 457 6.53 1.99 26.91
N THR A 458 7.19 0.86 27.16
CA THR A 458 8.21 0.74 28.20
C THR A 458 9.44 0.09 27.60
N ILE A 459 10.53 0.84 27.43
CA ILE A 459 11.82 0.29 26.98
C ILE A 459 12.51 -0.35 28.18
N LYS A 460 12.97 -1.59 28.01
CA LYS A 460 13.67 -2.35 29.04
C LYS A 460 15.18 -2.21 28.89
N THR A 461 15.70 -2.49 27.68
CA THR A 461 17.13 -2.43 27.41
C THR A 461 17.42 -1.79 26.05
N VAL A 462 18.59 -1.15 25.91
CA VAL A 462 19.19 -0.71 24.65
C VAL A 462 20.67 -1.09 24.66
N GLY A 463 21.14 -1.73 23.59
CA GLY A 463 22.51 -2.22 23.49
C GLY A 463 22.87 -3.24 24.58
N GLY A 464 21.87 -4.02 25.06
CA GLY A 464 22.03 -5.00 26.14
C GLY A 464 22.20 -4.40 27.55
N LYS A 465 21.99 -3.09 27.71
CA LYS A 465 22.04 -2.38 29.00
C LYS A 465 20.66 -1.87 29.38
N ASP A 466 20.41 -1.71 30.69
CA ASP A 466 19.19 -1.10 31.17
C ASP A 466 18.98 0.26 30.49
N PHE A 467 17.76 0.54 30.07
CA PHE A 467 17.39 1.78 29.42
C PHE A 467 17.61 3.01 30.32
N ASP A 468 18.27 4.03 29.79
CA ASP A 468 18.44 5.33 30.45
C ASP A 468 17.86 6.44 29.55
N PRO A 469 16.78 7.11 29.92
CA PRO A 469 16.18 8.18 29.12
C PRO A 469 17.13 9.38 28.90
N ALA A 470 18.12 9.58 29.78
CA ALA A 470 19.10 10.67 29.66
C ALA A 470 20.34 10.30 28.83
N ALA A 471 20.50 9.02 28.47
CA ALA A 471 21.61 8.59 27.62
C ALA A 471 21.38 9.00 26.16
N THR A 472 22.46 9.05 25.39
CA THR A 472 22.43 9.17 23.91
C THR A 472 22.74 7.82 23.32
N TYR A 473 21.90 7.37 22.39
CA TYR A 473 22.02 6.11 21.67
C TYR A 473 22.36 6.35 20.21
N THR A 474 23.23 5.51 19.66
CA THR A 474 23.56 5.47 18.23
C THR A 474 22.72 4.36 17.60
N ILE A 475 21.88 4.72 16.66
CA ILE A 475 20.90 3.81 16.03
C ILE A 475 21.22 3.71 14.53
N ALA A 476 21.29 2.48 14.00
CA ALA A 476 21.27 2.20 12.59
C ALA A 476 19.79 2.18 12.11
N THR A 477 19.50 2.83 11.00
CA THR A 477 18.15 2.90 10.44
C THR A 477 18.23 3.08 8.92
N ASN A 478 17.11 3.23 8.24
CA ASN A 478 17.11 3.59 6.83
C ASN A 478 17.04 5.12 6.63
N ASP A 479 17.46 5.59 5.45
CA ASP A 479 17.49 7.01 5.07
C ASP A 479 16.10 7.65 5.06
N PHE A 480 15.06 6.90 4.70
CA PHE A 480 13.66 7.33 4.77
C PHE A 480 13.26 7.70 6.20
N MET A 481 13.47 6.79 7.18
CA MET A 481 13.20 7.08 8.59
C MET A 481 14.11 8.17 9.15
N ALA A 482 15.39 8.16 8.79
CA ALA A 482 16.34 9.19 9.18
C ALA A 482 15.92 10.60 8.70
N SER A 483 15.19 10.65 7.58
CA SER A 483 14.58 11.88 7.03
C SER A 483 13.22 12.23 7.63
N GLY A 484 12.73 11.45 8.61
CA GLY A 484 11.48 11.70 9.32
C GLY A 484 10.25 11.04 8.72
N GLY A 485 10.45 10.03 7.86
CA GLY A 485 9.37 9.24 7.27
C GLY A 485 8.53 8.49 8.31
N ASP A 486 7.32 8.13 7.95
CA ASP A 486 6.32 7.58 8.84
C ASP A 486 6.17 8.45 10.12
N THR A 487 6.13 7.83 11.27
CA THR A 487 6.04 8.48 12.60
C THR A 487 7.38 8.92 13.19
N TYR A 488 8.47 8.83 12.41
CA TYR A 488 9.84 9.04 12.90
C TYR A 488 10.34 10.49 12.80
N TYR A 489 9.43 11.44 12.85
CA TYR A 489 9.73 12.88 12.75
C TYR A 489 10.89 13.34 13.66
N ARG A 490 11.05 12.77 14.86
CA ARG A 490 12.15 13.12 15.77
C ARG A 490 13.53 12.78 15.22
N PHE A 491 13.65 11.84 14.31
CA PHE A 491 14.95 11.50 13.72
C PHE A 491 15.57 12.64 12.91
N VAL A 492 14.75 13.54 12.34
CA VAL A 492 15.24 14.76 11.67
C VAL A 492 16.05 15.66 12.61
N ASN A 493 15.72 15.67 13.89
CA ASN A 493 16.36 16.48 14.92
C ASN A 493 17.50 15.76 15.65
N ALA A 494 17.88 14.56 15.21
CA ALA A 494 18.97 13.79 15.79
C ALA A 494 20.30 14.59 15.84
N THR A 495 21.09 14.41 16.89
CA THR A 495 22.36 15.14 17.07
C THR A 495 23.44 14.75 16.06
N ALA A 496 23.30 13.59 15.43
CA ALA A 496 23.98 13.18 14.23
C ALA A 496 22.99 12.42 13.35
N ASN A 497 23.01 12.68 12.06
CA ASN A 497 22.17 12.04 11.07
C ASN A 497 22.91 12.06 9.74
N TYR A 498 23.36 10.88 9.28
CA TYR A 498 24.10 10.73 8.03
C TYR A 498 23.89 9.38 7.40
N ASP A 499 23.84 9.38 6.09
CA ASP A 499 23.70 8.21 5.25
C ASP A 499 25.09 7.59 4.96
N LEU A 500 25.18 6.26 4.99
CA LEU A 500 26.38 5.51 4.65
C LEU A 500 26.46 5.19 3.15
N GLY A 501 25.41 5.45 2.37
CA GLY A 501 25.36 5.26 0.93
C GLY A 501 25.36 3.79 0.49
N ILE A 502 24.95 2.87 1.36
CA ILE A 502 24.87 1.43 1.06
C ILE A 502 23.40 1.01 1.10
N ALA A 503 22.95 0.36 0.03
CA ALA A 503 21.58 -0.12 -0.07
C ALA A 503 21.27 -1.19 0.99
N MET A 504 20.10 -1.10 1.62
CA MET A 504 19.69 -2.03 2.68
C MET A 504 19.57 -3.47 2.20
N ASP A 505 19.07 -3.69 1.00
CA ASP A 505 18.95 -5.01 0.38
C ASP A 505 20.32 -5.66 0.16
N GLU A 506 21.33 -4.88 -0.26
CA GLU A 506 22.72 -5.35 -0.35
C GLU A 506 23.28 -5.73 1.02
N VAL A 507 23.02 -4.92 2.06
CA VAL A 507 23.44 -5.22 3.45
C VAL A 507 22.84 -6.54 3.93
N VAL A 508 21.54 -6.77 3.67
CA VAL A 508 20.85 -8.02 4.03
C VAL A 508 21.43 -9.21 3.27
N MET A 509 21.66 -9.08 1.96
CA MET A 509 22.27 -10.15 1.14
C MET A 509 23.69 -10.49 1.62
N GLN A 510 24.51 -9.49 1.92
CA GLN A 510 25.86 -9.67 2.45
C GLN A 510 25.82 -10.34 3.83
N TYR A 511 24.94 -9.90 4.74
CA TYR A 511 24.79 -10.52 6.06
C TYR A 511 24.42 -12.01 5.96
N ILE A 512 23.44 -12.36 5.10
CA ILE A 512 23.05 -13.76 4.88
C ILE A 512 24.25 -14.57 4.35
N THR A 513 25.04 -14.00 3.45
CA THR A 513 26.15 -14.70 2.82
C THR A 513 27.35 -14.82 3.75
N GLU A 514 27.79 -13.72 4.36
CA GLU A 514 29.06 -13.63 5.09
C GLU A 514 28.92 -14.07 6.55
N VAL A 515 27.81 -13.73 7.21
CA VAL A 515 27.60 -14.03 8.63
C VAL A 515 26.87 -15.36 8.81
N LEU A 516 25.82 -15.62 8.00
CA LEU A 516 25.02 -16.83 8.11
C LEU A 516 25.55 -17.97 7.22
N GLY A 517 26.60 -17.73 6.43
CA GLY A 517 27.21 -18.73 5.55
C GLY A 517 26.27 -19.19 4.43
N GLY A 518 25.37 -18.32 3.96
CA GLY A 518 24.40 -18.59 2.89
C GLY A 518 23.19 -19.40 3.34
N THR A 519 22.96 -19.55 4.66
CA THR A 519 21.78 -20.29 5.16
C THR A 519 21.16 -19.60 6.37
N VAL A 520 19.90 -19.18 6.24
CA VAL A 520 19.08 -18.72 7.35
C VAL A 520 18.51 -19.94 8.06
N THR A 521 18.99 -20.23 9.28
CA THR A 521 18.66 -21.47 10.01
C THR A 521 17.45 -21.29 10.93
N ALA A 522 16.71 -22.37 11.16
CA ALA A 522 15.62 -22.42 12.10
C ALA A 522 16.07 -22.11 13.55
N ASP A 523 17.28 -22.48 13.94
CA ASP A 523 17.81 -22.21 15.27
C ASP A 523 17.97 -20.71 15.54
N LYS A 524 18.20 -19.88 14.50
CA LYS A 524 18.43 -18.45 14.66
C LYS A 524 17.20 -17.60 14.36
N TYR A 525 16.44 -17.96 13.32
CA TYR A 525 15.29 -17.17 12.83
C TYR A 525 14.03 -18.01 12.66
N GLY A 526 13.88 -19.12 13.39
CA GLY A 526 12.67 -19.95 13.35
C GLY A 526 11.44 -19.26 13.91
N GLU A 527 11.65 -18.40 14.89
CA GLU A 527 10.61 -17.57 15.53
C GLU A 527 11.19 -16.16 15.76
N ALA A 528 10.33 -15.18 16.05
CA ALA A 528 10.75 -13.85 16.45
C ALA A 528 11.54 -13.92 17.79
N ALA A 529 12.54 -13.06 17.93
CA ALA A 529 13.49 -13.11 19.06
C ALA A 529 12.90 -12.68 20.40
N GLY A 530 11.72 -12.08 20.42
CA GLY A 530 11.05 -11.62 21.63
C GLY A 530 11.55 -10.25 22.12
N ARG A 531 12.01 -9.42 21.20
CA ARG A 531 12.48 -8.04 21.45
C ARG A 531 11.32 -7.09 21.70
N ILE A 532 10.17 -7.37 21.08
CA ILE A 532 8.95 -6.56 21.18
C ILE A 532 7.84 -7.40 21.79
N THR A 533 7.31 -6.93 22.91
CA THR A 533 6.17 -7.59 23.57
C THR A 533 4.93 -6.70 23.45
N VAL A 534 3.90 -7.15 22.77
CA VAL A 534 2.60 -6.49 22.71
C VAL A 534 1.69 -7.12 23.76
N VAL A 535 1.25 -6.34 24.74
CA VAL A 535 0.35 -6.76 25.82
C VAL A 535 -1.05 -6.24 25.55
N SER A 536 -2.05 -7.13 25.58
CA SER A 536 -3.45 -6.83 25.32
C SER A 536 -4.36 -7.23 26.50
#